data_bf786d273364273e38fb568a206421c7
#
_entry.id   bf786d273364273e38fb568a206421c7
#
_cell.length_a   1.000
_cell.length_b   1.000
_cell.length_c   1.000
_cell.angle_alpha   90.00
_cell.angle_beta   90.00
_cell.angle_gamma   90.00
#
_symmetry.space_group_name_H-M   'P 1'
#
loop_
_entity.id
_entity.type
_entity.pdbx_description
1 polymer ?
#
loop_
_entity_poly.entity_id
_entity_poly.type
_entity_poly.pdbx_seq_one_letter_code
_entity_poly.pdbx_strand_id
1 'polypeptide(L)'
;QHPRHDSYGDVFPMQYRNVCLESFGYTLPDEVVTSGDIELRLKPLYQRLRLPEGRLELMTGIRQRRFWDHGVLPSQKSVESASFAIDAAGIERKYIGALIHASVCRDYLEPATASTVHHHLGLPDDCVIYDVSNACLGLLNGLIQIANMIELGQIRAGLVVGTESSRQLVETTIDALNRDPSITRNQIKSAVASLTIGSGSCAMLLTDRELSQTDNRLLVAQVRANTQFHQLCHSGQDEAVGTGMRPLMETDAEQLMREGVATGAATFERFLADADWTVEDIQKTFCHQVGTAHRKLMLESLGLDTARDYSTLEWLGNTGSVALPITMAAGIEQGHVDANDNIGMLGIGSGINCVMLGVNWQRALVQSKGTLPESKARVDVDDELSLLR
;
A
#
# COMPACT_ATOMS: atom_id res chain seq x y z
N GLN A 1 -20.59 12.83 33.36
CA GLN A 1 -19.16 12.97 33.68
C GLN A 1 -18.48 11.66 33.29
N HIS A 2 -17.89 11.61 32.09
CA HIS A 2 -17.00 10.53 31.70
C HIS A 2 -15.62 10.81 32.31
N PRO A 3 -14.97 9.83 32.92
CA PRO A 3 -13.60 10.00 33.39
C PRO A 3 -12.69 10.18 32.18
N ARG A 4 -11.89 11.24 32.17
CA ARG A 4 -10.78 11.42 31.26
C ARG A 4 -9.80 10.27 31.54
N HIS A 5 -9.59 9.38 30.58
CA HIS A 5 -8.49 8.45 30.61
C HIS A 5 -7.18 9.18 30.27
N ASP A 6 -6.64 9.89 31.25
CA ASP A 6 -5.24 10.28 31.28
C ASP A 6 -4.47 9.15 31.98
N SER A 7 -4.18 8.11 31.28
CA SER A 7 -3.09 7.17 31.55
C SER A 7 -2.96 6.20 30.37
N TYR A 8 -2.45 6.69 29.25
CA TYR A 8 -1.72 5.79 28.36
C TYR A 8 -0.48 5.38 29.16
N GLY A 9 -0.44 4.13 29.62
CA GLY A 9 0.79 3.56 30.15
C GLY A 9 1.92 3.80 29.15
N ASP A 10 3.13 4.01 29.64
CA ASP A 10 4.33 4.33 28.85
C ASP A 10 4.51 3.31 27.71
N VAL A 11 3.90 3.58 26.55
CA VAL A 11 4.18 2.84 25.33
C VAL A 11 5.50 3.40 24.82
N PHE A 12 6.56 2.61 24.96
CA PHE A 12 7.86 2.98 24.45
C PHE A 12 7.80 3.16 22.92
N PRO A 13 8.46 4.17 22.37
CA PRO A 13 8.52 4.38 20.93
C PRO A 13 9.22 3.20 20.25
N MET A 14 8.73 2.78 19.10
CA MET A 14 9.41 1.80 18.25
C MET A 14 10.55 2.52 17.50
N GLN A 15 11.72 2.59 18.12
CA GLN A 15 12.93 3.18 17.56
C GLN A 15 13.93 2.08 17.21
N TYR A 16 14.61 2.24 16.10
CA TYR A 16 15.57 1.27 15.57
C TYR A 16 16.96 1.88 15.46
N ARG A 17 17.97 1.10 15.82
CA ARG A 17 19.38 1.48 15.74
C ARG A 17 20.17 0.62 14.78
N ASN A 18 19.69 -0.58 14.54
CA ASN A 18 20.40 -1.62 13.80
C ASN A 18 19.68 -2.10 12.53
N VAL A 19 18.65 -1.43 12.09
CA VAL A 19 17.82 -1.87 10.97
C VAL A 19 18.01 -0.98 9.75
N CYS A 20 18.26 -1.60 8.59
CA CYS A 20 18.34 -0.92 7.29
C CYS A 20 17.28 -1.47 6.34
N LEU A 21 16.63 -0.57 5.60
CA LEU A 21 15.76 -0.89 4.46
C LEU A 21 16.66 -1.04 3.22
N GLU A 22 17.04 -2.28 2.90
CA GLU A 22 18.16 -2.55 2.01
C GLU A 22 17.79 -2.44 0.54
N SER A 23 16.72 -3.12 0.12
CA SER A 23 16.34 -3.18 -1.30
C SER A 23 14.86 -3.38 -1.51
N PHE A 24 14.44 -3.09 -2.75
CA PHE A 24 13.10 -3.33 -3.24
C PHE A 24 13.13 -4.21 -4.50
N GLY A 25 12.10 -5.06 -4.62
CA GLY A 25 11.76 -5.72 -5.87
C GLY A 25 10.28 -5.56 -6.14
N TYR A 26 9.87 -5.19 -7.37
CA TYR A 26 8.47 -5.13 -7.70
C TYR A 26 8.16 -5.63 -9.11
N THR A 27 6.96 -6.13 -9.28
CA THR A 27 6.44 -6.64 -10.55
C THR A 27 5.06 -6.05 -10.81
N LEU A 28 4.87 -5.52 -12.01
CA LEU A 28 3.61 -4.98 -12.48
C LEU A 28 3.01 -5.90 -13.54
N PRO A 29 1.69 -6.09 -13.56
CA PRO A 29 1.02 -6.80 -14.66
C PRO A 29 1.23 -6.10 -16.02
N ASP A 30 1.22 -6.88 -17.10
CA ASP A 30 1.35 -6.36 -18.46
C ASP A 30 0.03 -5.76 -18.98
N GLU A 31 -1.13 -6.33 -18.56
CA GLU A 31 -2.43 -5.82 -19.00
C GLU A 31 -2.79 -4.49 -18.35
N VAL A 32 -2.95 -3.48 -19.18
CA VAL A 32 -3.40 -2.13 -18.78
C VAL A 32 -4.89 -2.01 -19.05
N VAL A 33 -5.64 -1.56 -18.03
CA VAL A 33 -7.09 -1.33 -18.10
C VAL A 33 -7.39 0.11 -17.72
N THR A 34 -7.88 0.88 -18.67
CA THR A 34 -8.22 2.29 -18.44
C THR A 34 -9.53 2.46 -17.69
N SER A 35 -9.74 3.63 -17.09
CA SER A 35 -11.04 3.98 -16.51
C SER A 35 -12.15 3.99 -17.57
N GLY A 36 -11.83 4.40 -18.81
CA GLY A 36 -12.74 4.31 -19.96
C GLY A 36 -13.12 2.87 -20.31
N ASP A 37 -12.20 1.91 -20.25
CA ASP A 37 -12.50 0.49 -20.49
C ASP A 37 -13.49 -0.06 -19.45
N ILE A 38 -13.34 0.35 -18.19
CA ILE A 38 -14.28 -0.02 -17.12
C ILE A 38 -15.65 0.61 -17.38
N GLU A 39 -15.72 1.89 -17.73
CA GLU A 39 -16.99 2.57 -18.05
C GLU A 39 -17.66 1.94 -19.28
N LEU A 40 -16.90 1.53 -20.29
CA LEU A 40 -17.43 0.81 -21.43
C LEU A 40 -18.10 -0.51 -21.02
N ARG A 41 -17.48 -1.25 -20.10
CA ARG A 41 -18.08 -2.48 -19.52
C ARG A 41 -19.30 -2.20 -18.64
N LEU A 42 -19.40 -1.00 -18.05
CA LEU A 42 -20.54 -0.52 -17.27
C LEU A 42 -21.61 0.18 -18.14
N LYS A 43 -21.52 0.13 -19.46
CA LYS A 43 -22.43 0.81 -20.38
C LYS A 43 -23.93 0.57 -20.08
N PRO A 44 -24.42 -0.65 -19.76
CA PRO A 44 -25.80 -0.86 -19.38
C PRO A 44 -26.24 -0.03 -18.17
N LEU A 45 -25.40 0.03 -17.12
CA LEU A 45 -25.62 0.83 -15.93
C LEU A 45 -25.61 2.33 -16.25
N TYR A 46 -24.60 2.80 -17.00
CA TYR A 46 -24.42 4.20 -17.38
C TYR A 46 -25.62 4.73 -18.17
N GLN A 47 -26.12 3.94 -19.14
CA GLN A 47 -27.31 4.28 -19.93
C GLN A 47 -28.56 4.35 -19.05
N ARG A 48 -28.80 3.34 -18.20
CA ARG A 48 -29.95 3.29 -17.30
C ARG A 48 -30.02 4.49 -16.36
N LEU A 49 -28.88 4.87 -15.80
CA LEU A 49 -28.78 5.95 -14.81
C LEU A 49 -28.40 7.31 -15.41
N ARG A 50 -28.24 7.38 -16.75
CA ARG A 50 -27.82 8.60 -17.45
C ARG A 50 -26.58 9.23 -16.85
N LEU A 51 -25.54 8.41 -16.68
CA LEU A 51 -24.25 8.87 -16.17
C LEU A 51 -23.38 9.37 -17.35
N PRO A 52 -22.64 10.47 -17.18
CA PRO A 52 -21.70 10.93 -18.20
C PRO A 52 -20.48 10.01 -18.26
N GLU A 53 -19.89 9.86 -19.45
CA GLU A 53 -18.60 9.21 -19.66
C GLU A 53 -17.45 10.06 -19.07
N GLY A 54 -16.32 9.41 -18.71
CA GLY A 54 -15.17 10.06 -18.08
C GLY A 54 -15.34 10.33 -16.58
N ARG A 55 -16.47 9.93 -15.99
CA ARG A 55 -16.80 10.19 -14.59
C ARG A 55 -15.85 9.46 -13.63
N LEU A 56 -15.47 8.22 -13.96
CA LEU A 56 -14.63 7.40 -13.06
C LEU A 56 -13.22 8.03 -12.90
N GLU A 57 -12.61 8.46 -14.00
CA GLU A 57 -11.33 9.16 -13.97
C GLU A 57 -11.45 10.50 -13.25
N LEU A 58 -12.46 11.29 -13.57
CA LEU A 58 -12.71 12.59 -12.93
C LEU A 58 -12.87 12.50 -11.41
N MET A 59 -13.58 11.48 -10.92
CA MET A 59 -13.84 11.30 -9.48
C MET A 59 -12.63 10.77 -8.70
N THR A 60 -11.78 9.98 -9.34
CA THR A 60 -10.74 9.22 -8.65
C THR A 60 -9.33 9.71 -8.92
N GLY A 61 -9.12 10.39 -10.06
CA GLY A 61 -7.80 10.74 -10.58
C GLY A 61 -7.05 9.53 -11.14
N ILE A 62 -7.74 8.39 -11.34
CA ILE A 62 -7.13 7.16 -11.84
C ILE A 62 -7.41 7.02 -13.32
N ARG A 63 -6.37 7.18 -14.14
CA ARG A 63 -6.46 7.00 -15.59
C ARG A 63 -6.50 5.55 -15.97
N GLN A 64 -5.65 4.71 -15.33
CA GLN A 64 -5.57 3.28 -15.60
C GLN A 64 -5.16 2.50 -14.35
N ARG A 65 -5.33 1.18 -14.42
CA ARG A 65 -4.80 0.19 -13.49
C ARG A 65 -4.31 -1.01 -14.28
N ARG A 66 -3.71 -1.98 -13.59
CA ARG A 66 -3.19 -3.20 -14.21
C ARG A 66 -3.80 -4.42 -13.59
N PHE A 67 -3.97 -5.47 -14.38
CA PHE A 67 -4.52 -6.74 -13.95
C PHE A 67 -3.59 -7.91 -14.31
N TRP A 68 -3.40 -8.83 -13.37
CA TRP A 68 -2.81 -10.13 -13.68
C TRP A 68 -3.75 -10.93 -14.58
N ASP A 69 -3.16 -11.84 -15.38
CA ASP A 69 -3.94 -12.81 -16.13
C ASP A 69 -4.76 -13.71 -15.20
N HIS A 70 -5.85 -14.27 -15.72
CA HIS A 70 -6.66 -15.23 -14.97
C HIS A 70 -5.83 -16.42 -14.53
N GLY A 71 -6.00 -16.87 -13.29
CA GLY A 71 -5.33 -18.04 -12.72
C GLY A 71 -3.92 -17.80 -12.23
N VAL A 72 -3.37 -16.58 -12.32
CA VAL A 72 -2.10 -16.22 -11.70
C VAL A 72 -2.25 -16.23 -10.19
N LEU A 73 -1.45 -17.05 -9.51
CA LEU A 73 -1.42 -17.10 -8.05
C LEU A 73 -0.54 -15.99 -7.46
N PRO A 74 -0.95 -15.41 -6.32
CA PRO A 74 -0.15 -14.41 -5.60
C PRO A 74 1.29 -14.83 -5.33
N SER A 75 1.52 -16.10 -4.93
CA SER A 75 2.86 -16.62 -4.67
C SER A 75 3.80 -16.52 -5.87
N GLN A 76 3.31 -16.75 -7.10
CA GLN A 76 4.13 -16.71 -8.31
C GLN A 76 4.76 -15.32 -8.51
N LYS A 77 3.97 -14.26 -8.28
CA LYS A 77 4.44 -12.87 -8.41
C LYS A 77 5.24 -12.42 -7.20
N SER A 78 4.91 -12.94 -6.03
CA SER A 78 5.70 -12.73 -4.82
C SER A 78 7.11 -13.31 -4.95
N VAL A 79 7.26 -14.51 -5.52
CA VAL A 79 8.59 -15.10 -5.81
C VAL A 79 9.39 -14.22 -6.77
N GLU A 80 8.77 -13.72 -7.84
CA GLU A 80 9.42 -12.84 -8.83
C GLU A 80 9.91 -11.54 -8.16
N SER A 81 9.04 -10.84 -7.43
CA SER A 81 9.40 -9.60 -6.74
C SER A 81 10.42 -9.80 -5.62
N ALA A 82 10.31 -10.89 -4.86
CA ALA A 82 11.24 -11.25 -3.81
C ALA A 82 12.64 -11.58 -4.38
N SER A 83 12.71 -12.31 -5.50
CA SER A 83 13.98 -12.56 -6.20
C SER A 83 14.64 -11.26 -6.62
N PHE A 84 13.88 -10.30 -7.17
CA PHE A 84 14.41 -9.00 -7.55
C PHE A 84 14.99 -8.23 -6.34
N ALA A 85 14.31 -8.25 -5.20
CA ALA A 85 14.82 -7.58 -4.00
C ALA A 85 16.13 -8.23 -3.51
N ILE A 86 16.22 -9.58 -3.49
CA ILE A 86 17.41 -10.32 -3.09
C ILE A 86 18.56 -10.04 -4.07
N ASP A 87 18.30 -10.08 -5.37
CA ASP A 87 19.30 -9.88 -6.41
C ASP A 87 19.81 -8.43 -6.41
N ALA A 88 18.93 -7.44 -6.22
CA ALA A 88 19.31 -6.03 -6.10
C ALA A 88 20.24 -5.79 -4.88
N ALA A 89 19.96 -6.46 -3.76
CA ALA A 89 20.80 -6.36 -2.56
C ALA A 89 22.13 -7.11 -2.68
N GLY A 90 22.20 -8.16 -3.52
CA GLY A 90 23.36 -9.02 -3.62
C GLY A 90 23.65 -9.80 -2.35
N ILE A 91 22.65 -10.02 -1.50
CA ILE A 91 22.79 -10.72 -0.22
C ILE A 91 22.56 -12.21 -0.41
N GLU A 92 23.42 -13.02 0.19
CA GLU A 92 23.26 -14.48 0.16
C GLU A 92 21.98 -14.90 0.92
N ARG A 93 21.21 -15.79 0.33
CA ARG A 93 19.94 -16.30 0.91
C ARG A 93 20.09 -16.89 2.31
N LYS A 94 21.28 -17.41 2.66
CA LYS A 94 21.57 -17.98 3.99
C LYS A 94 21.42 -16.97 5.15
N TYR A 95 21.45 -15.66 4.87
CA TYR A 95 21.29 -14.62 5.88
C TYR A 95 19.82 -14.25 6.13
N ILE A 96 18.90 -14.68 5.26
CA ILE A 96 17.48 -14.36 5.37
C ILE A 96 16.85 -15.31 6.38
N GLY A 97 16.63 -14.82 7.60
CA GLY A 97 16.06 -15.59 8.71
C GLY A 97 14.55 -15.43 8.89
N ALA A 98 13.88 -14.57 8.10
CA ALA A 98 12.44 -14.45 8.11
C ALA A 98 11.89 -14.09 6.73
N LEU A 99 10.74 -14.67 6.38
CA LEU A 99 9.92 -14.33 5.21
C LEU A 99 8.47 -14.14 5.65
N ILE A 100 7.93 -12.95 5.48
CA ILE A 100 6.54 -12.64 5.74
C ILE A 100 5.84 -12.33 4.41
N HIS A 101 4.80 -13.11 4.08
CA HIS A 101 3.90 -12.76 2.98
C HIS A 101 2.76 -11.89 3.54
N ALA A 102 2.64 -10.66 3.05
CA ALA A 102 1.73 -9.67 3.60
C ALA A 102 0.81 -9.11 2.50
N SER A 103 -0.39 -9.64 2.39
CA SER A 103 -1.36 -9.30 1.35
C SER A 103 -2.77 -9.63 1.81
N VAL A 104 -3.76 -8.99 1.21
CA VAL A 104 -5.16 -9.42 1.31
C VAL A 104 -5.37 -10.68 0.48
N CYS A 105 -4.71 -10.75 -0.69
CA CYS A 105 -4.76 -11.91 -1.57
C CYS A 105 -3.80 -13.01 -1.11
N ARG A 106 -4.21 -14.25 -1.22
CA ARG A 106 -3.44 -15.45 -0.87
C ARG A 106 -3.77 -16.59 -1.84
N ASP A 107 -2.87 -17.57 -1.95
CA ASP A 107 -3.08 -18.72 -2.84
C ASP A 107 -4.23 -19.59 -2.33
N TYR A 108 -4.18 -19.93 -1.04
CA TYR A 108 -5.10 -20.83 -0.36
C TYR A 108 -5.40 -20.31 1.05
N LEU A 109 -6.43 -20.84 1.68
CA LEU A 109 -6.67 -20.62 3.11
C LEU A 109 -5.56 -21.25 3.96
N GLU A 110 -5.06 -22.40 3.54
CA GLU A 110 -3.91 -23.12 4.08
C GLU A 110 -3.23 -24.00 2.98
N PRO A 111 -1.89 -24.15 3.00
CA PRO A 111 -0.94 -23.52 3.91
C PRO A 111 -0.80 -22.01 3.67
N ALA A 112 0.03 -21.34 4.51
CA ALA A 112 0.40 -19.94 4.27
C ALA A 112 1.04 -19.77 2.89
N THR A 113 0.74 -18.67 2.19
CA THR A 113 1.35 -18.33 0.89
C THR A 113 2.87 -18.19 1.01
N ALA A 114 3.35 -17.73 2.17
CA ALA A 114 4.77 -17.68 2.52
C ALA A 114 5.48 -19.03 2.34
N SER A 115 4.81 -20.17 2.55
CA SER A 115 5.40 -21.50 2.38
C SER A 115 5.81 -21.76 0.93
N THR A 116 4.95 -21.42 -0.02
CA THR A 116 5.23 -21.54 -1.46
C THR A 116 6.35 -20.59 -1.88
N VAL A 117 6.31 -19.36 -1.40
CA VAL A 117 7.34 -18.35 -1.71
C VAL A 117 8.70 -18.77 -1.15
N HIS A 118 8.75 -19.23 0.10
CA HIS A 118 9.97 -19.73 0.75
C HIS A 118 10.62 -20.86 -0.04
N HIS A 119 9.81 -21.87 -0.42
CA HIS A 119 10.28 -23.02 -1.17
C HIS A 119 10.92 -22.63 -2.51
N HIS A 120 10.24 -21.78 -3.29
CA HIS A 120 10.74 -21.37 -4.61
C HIS A 120 11.93 -20.40 -4.54
N LEU A 121 12.09 -19.65 -3.46
CA LEU A 121 13.27 -18.83 -3.22
C LEU A 121 14.47 -19.64 -2.73
N GLY A 122 14.27 -20.88 -2.26
CA GLY A 122 15.33 -21.72 -1.69
C GLY A 122 15.95 -21.07 -0.45
N LEU A 123 15.12 -20.57 0.46
CA LEU A 123 15.58 -19.99 1.73
C LEU A 123 15.93 -21.09 2.74
N PRO A 124 16.73 -20.78 3.79
CA PRO A 124 17.11 -21.74 4.81
C PRO A 124 15.91 -22.34 5.56
N ASP A 125 16.05 -23.59 6.00
CA ASP A 125 14.98 -24.32 6.71
C ASP A 125 14.64 -23.71 8.09
N ASP A 126 15.55 -22.96 8.69
CA ASP A 126 15.36 -22.24 9.94
C ASP A 126 14.77 -20.83 9.77
N CYS A 127 14.39 -20.47 8.54
CA CYS A 127 13.71 -19.21 8.23
C CYS A 127 12.28 -19.21 8.83
N VAL A 128 11.94 -18.18 9.60
CA VAL A 128 10.59 -17.96 10.12
C VAL A 128 9.66 -17.55 8.98
N ILE A 129 8.54 -18.25 8.80
CA ILE A 129 7.58 -17.97 7.72
C ILE A 129 6.15 -17.91 8.21
N TYR A 130 5.38 -16.91 7.76
CA TYR A 130 3.93 -16.80 7.96
C TYR A 130 3.32 -15.72 7.08
N ASP A 131 1.97 -15.73 6.97
CA ASP A 131 1.22 -14.70 6.28
C ASP A 131 0.69 -13.66 7.28
N VAL A 132 0.62 -12.39 6.85
CA VAL A 132 -0.02 -11.27 7.56
C VAL A 132 -1.10 -10.66 6.67
N SER A 133 -2.26 -10.39 7.23
CA SER A 133 -3.33 -9.64 6.57
C SER A 133 -3.77 -8.47 7.45
N ASN A 134 -3.58 -7.24 6.95
CA ASN A 134 -4.07 -6.01 7.57
C ASN A 134 -4.41 -4.97 6.50
N ALA A 135 -5.32 -5.34 5.61
CA ALA A 135 -5.75 -4.48 4.51
C ALA A 135 -4.57 -3.82 3.78
N CYS A 136 -4.63 -2.50 3.55
CA CYS A 136 -3.59 -1.75 2.83
C CYS A 136 -2.25 -1.64 3.57
N LEU A 137 -2.18 -2.03 4.84
CA LEU A 137 -0.99 -1.84 5.67
C LEU A 137 -0.24 -3.14 5.98
N GLY A 138 -0.68 -4.26 5.43
CA GLY A 138 -0.08 -5.57 5.70
C GLY A 138 1.43 -5.59 5.48
N LEU A 139 1.93 -5.02 4.37
CA LEU A 139 3.37 -4.97 4.10
C LEU A 139 4.13 -4.14 5.13
N LEU A 140 3.61 -2.98 5.54
CA LEU A 140 4.25 -2.16 6.57
C LEU A 140 4.24 -2.85 7.94
N ASN A 141 3.19 -3.59 8.27
CA ASN A 141 3.18 -4.41 9.48
C ASN A 141 4.22 -5.54 9.43
N GLY A 142 4.32 -6.23 8.30
CA GLY A 142 5.36 -7.25 8.08
C GLY A 142 6.78 -6.67 8.17
N LEU A 143 6.99 -5.47 7.61
CA LEU A 143 8.25 -4.75 7.72
C LEU A 143 8.61 -4.49 9.19
N ILE A 144 7.67 -3.99 10.01
CA ILE A 144 7.87 -3.76 11.45
C ILE A 144 8.24 -5.06 12.17
N GLN A 145 7.57 -6.18 11.87
CA GLN A 145 7.89 -7.47 12.49
C GLN A 145 9.33 -7.91 12.19
N ILE A 146 9.77 -7.80 10.93
CA ILE A 146 11.14 -8.10 10.52
C ILE A 146 12.13 -7.13 11.20
N ALA A 147 11.82 -5.83 11.22
CA ALA A 147 12.64 -4.84 11.87
C ALA A 147 12.85 -5.14 13.37
N ASN A 148 11.79 -5.56 14.07
CA ASN A 148 11.87 -5.97 15.46
C ASN A 148 12.76 -7.20 15.66
N MET A 149 12.68 -8.21 14.79
CA MET A 149 13.56 -9.39 14.86
C MET A 149 15.02 -9.03 14.62
N ILE A 150 15.30 -8.12 13.69
CA ILE A 150 16.66 -7.63 13.41
C ILE A 150 17.18 -6.80 14.58
N GLU A 151 16.40 -5.86 15.12
CA GLU A 151 16.81 -5.01 16.24
C GLU A 151 17.13 -5.83 17.50
N LEU A 152 16.37 -6.93 17.71
CA LEU A 152 16.60 -7.88 18.81
C LEU A 152 17.77 -8.86 18.54
N GLY A 153 18.40 -8.80 17.37
CA GLY A 153 19.49 -9.71 16.98
C GLY A 153 19.07 -11.16 16.75
N GLN A 154 17.78 -11.41 16.50
CA GLN A 154 17.25 -12.75 16.24
C GLN A 154 17.55 -13.23 14.81
N ILE A 155 17.56 -12.29 13.86
CA ILE A 155 17.90 -12.53 12.45
C ILE A 155 18.80 -11.39 11.94
N ARG A 156 19.57 -11.65 10.87
CA ARG A 156 20.40 -10.65 10.23
C ARG A 156 19.74 -9.96 9.06
N ALA A 157 18.90 -10.69 8.32
CA ALA A 157 18.11 -10.16 7.23
C ALA A 157 16.71 -10.79 7.23
N GLY A 158 15.75 -10.09 6.70
CA GLY A 158 14.38 -10.59 6.53
C GLY A 158 13.70 -9.95 5.34
N LEU A 159 12.74 -10.66 4.78
CA LEU A 159 12.01 -10.31 3.57
C LEU A 159 10.53 -10.21 3.85
N VAL A 160 9.91 -9.10 3.51
CA VAL A 160 8.46 -8.96 3.44
C VAL A 160 8.05 -8.80 1.98
N VAL A 161 7.06 -9.56 1.55
CA VAL A 161 6.56 -9.55 0.17
C VAL A 161 5.06 -9.69 0.13
N GLY A 162 4.41 -9.09 -0.84
CA GLY A 162 2.97 -9.25 -1.06
C GLY A 162 2.60 -9.10 -2.53
N THR A 163 1.47 -9.66 -2.87
CA THR A 163 0.88 -9.57 -4.21
C THR A 163 -0.61 -9.36 -4.11
N GLU A 164 -1.10 -8.27 -4.67
CA GLU A 164 -2.53 -8.00 -4.77
C GLU A 164 -3.03 -8.31 -6.18
N SER A 165 -4.19 -8.96 -6.25
CA SER A 165 -4.89 -9.29 -7.49
C SER A 165 -6.30 -8.72 -7.45
N SER A 166 -6.58 -7.77 -8.31
CA SER A 166 -7.81 -6.98 -8.31
C SER A 166 -8.83 -7.40 -9.38
N ARG A 167 -8.41 -8.15 -10.39
CA ARG A 167 -9.25 -8.50 -11.54
C ARG A 167 -10.61 -9.04 -11.12
N GLN A 168 -10.64 -10.08 -10.27
CA GLN A 168 -11.88 -10.72 -9.88
C GLN A 168 -12.81 -9.75 -9.12
N LEU A 169 -12.27 -8.92 -8.24
CA LEU A 169 -13.03 -7.91 -7.50
C LEU A 169 -13.69 -6.92 -8.47
N VAL A 170 -12.93 -6.38 -9.40
CA VAL A 170 -13.42 -5.38 -10.37
C VAL A 170 -14.45 -6.02 -11.31
N GLU A 171 -14.19 -7.19 -11.86
CA GLU A 171 -15.10 -7.89 -12.78
C GLU A 171 -16.42 -8.27 -12.11
N THR A 172 -16.36 -8.82 -10.89
CA THR A 172 -17.56 -9.16 -10.10
C THR A 172 -18.37 -7.90 -9.78
N THR A 173 -17.70 -6.80 -9.46
CA THR A 173 -18.38 -5.51 -9.20
C THR A 173 -19.09 -5.00 -10.44
N ILE A 174 -18.43 -5.02 -11.61
CA ILE A 174 -19.06 -4.62 -12.90
C ILE A 174 -20.29 -5.48 -13.18
N ASP A 175 -20.18 -6.79 -13.04
CA ASP A 175 -21.26 -7.72 -13.26
C ASP A 175 -22.46 -7.47 -12.32
N ALA A 176 -22.18 -7.28 -11.02
CA ALA A 176 -23.20 -7.00 -10.03
C ALA A 176 -23.95 -5.68 -10.34
N LEU A 177 -23.20 -4.62 -10.67
CA LEU A 177 -23.76 -3.31 -11.01
C LEU A 177 -24.63 -3.33 -12.29
N ASN A 178 -24.25 -4.13 -13.27
CA ASN A 178 -25.00 -4.25 -14.51
C ASN A 178 -26.29 -5.10 -14.36
N ARG A 179 -26.23 -6.17 -13.54
CA ARG A 179 -27.34 -7.12 -13.38
C ARG A 179 -28.48 -6.62 -12.50
N ASP A 180 -28.19 -5.78 -11.53
CA ASP A 180 -29.19 -5.31 -10.57
C ASP A 180 -29.88 -4.02 -11.07
N PRO A 181 -31.18 -4.12 -11.52
CA PRO A 181 -31.89 -2.97 -12.01
C PRO A 181 -32.30 -1.98 -10.91
N SER A 182 -32.25 -2.38 -9.66
CA SER A 182 -32.62 -1.55 -8.50
C SER A 182 -31.54 -0.56 -8.06
N ILE A 183 -30.31 -0.73 -8.53
CA ILE A 183 -29.18 0.13 -8.16
C ILE A 183 -29.44 1.58 -8.56
N THR A 184 -29.27 2.45 -7.57
CA THR A 184 -29.43 3.90 -7.70
C THR A 184 -28.06 4.60 -7.83
N ARG A 185 -28.09 5.90 -8.21
CA ARG A 185 -26.88 6.72 -8.29
C ARG A 185 -26.11 6.81 -6.96
N ASN A 186 -26.81 6.75 -5.83
CA ASN A 186 -26.17 6.80 -4.51
C ASN A 186 -25.46 5.50 -4.17
N GLN A 187 -26.02 4.35 -4.54
CA GLN A 187 -25.41 3.05 -4.29
C GLN A 187 -24.16 2.80 -5.13
N ILE A 188 -24.03 3.44 -6.30
CA ILE A 188 -22.79 3.38 -7.08
C ILE A 188 -21.63 3.99 -6.31
N LYS A 189 -21.86 5.04 -5.52
CA LYS A 189 -20.77 5.69 -4.75
C LYS A 189 -20.01 4.72 -3.85
N SER A 190 -20.71 3.80 -3.18
CA SER A 190 -20.09 2.79 -2.34
C SER A 190 -19.30 1.73 -3.13
N ALA A 191 -19.67 1.48 -4.39
CA ALA A 191 -18.99 0.54 -5.27
C ALA A 191 -17.80 1.15 -6.04
N VAL A 192 -17.69 2.49 -6.12
CA VAL A 192 -16.60 3.14 -6.85
C VAL A 192 -15.25 2.70 -6.34
N ALA A 193 -15.08 2.53 -5.01
CA ALA A 193 -13.83 2.07 -4.42
C ALA A 193 -13.37 0.72 -5.01
N SER A 194 -14.28 -0.23 -5.24
CA SER A 194 -13.95 -1.52 -5.89
C SER A 194 -13.45 -1.36 -7.32
N LEU A 195 -13.89 -0.31 -8.03
CA LEU A 195 -13.49 -0.04 -9.42
C LEU A 195 -12.14 0.69 -9.51
N THR A 196 -11.59 1.15 -8.38
CA THR A 196 -10.29 1.83 -8.33
C THR A 196 -9.11 0.89 -8.12
N ILE A 197 -9.38 -0.36 -7.78
CA ILE A 197 -8.35 -1.31 -7.38
C ILE A 197 -7.51 -1.77 -8.58
N GLY A 198 -6.20 -1.84 -8.38
CA GLY A 198 -5.22 -2.38 -9.31
C GLY A 198 -4.46 -3.55 -8.72
N SER A 199 -3.70 -4.25 -9.55
CA SER A 199 -2.84 -5.37 -9.17
C SER A 199 -1.37 -4.99 -9.21
N GLY A 200 -0.57 -5.62 -8.36
CA GLY A 200 0.87 -5.46 -8.30
C GLY A 200 1.50 -6.41 -7.29
N SER A 201 2.81 -6.51 -7.32
CA SER A 201 3.61 -7.27 -6.35
C SER A 201 4.82 -6.47 -5.91
N CYS A 202 5.15 -6.50 -4.63
CA CYS A 202 6.33 -5.82 -4.10
C CYS A 202 6.96 -6.59 -2.95
N ALA A 203 8.28 -6.58 -2.92
CA ALA A 203 9.10 -7.10 -1.84
C ALA A 203 10.02 -6.02 -1.31
N MET A 204 10.25 -6.02 0.01
CA MET A 204 11.24 -5.21 0.69
C MET A 204 12.16 -6.13 1.51
N LEU A 205 13.45 -5.99 1.31
CA LEU A 205 14.49 -6.68 2.08
C LEU A 205 15.04 -5.73 3.14
N LEU A 206 15.10 -6.21 4.38
CA LEU A 206 15.70 -5.50 5.50
C LEU A 206 16.93 -6.27 5.98
N THR A 207 17.91 -5.55 6.50
CA THR A 207 19.14 -6.12 7.05
C THR A 207 19.53 -5.45 8.37
N ASP A 208 20.41 -6.12 9.12
CA ASP A 208 21.19 -5.44 10.14
C ASP A 208 22.21 -4.48 9.49
N ARG A 209 22.73 -3.53 10.25
CA ARG A 209 23.68 -2.54 9.74
C ARG A 209 25.00 -3.13 9.28
N GLU A 210 25.46 -4.24 9.86
CA GLU A 210 26.72 -4.88 9.48
C GLU A 210 26.62 -5.55 8.11
N LEU A 211 25.43 -6.08 7.76
CA LEU A 211 25.17 -6.72 6.49
C LEU A 211 24.77 -5.71 5.41
N SER A 212 24.27 -4.53 5.80
CA SER A 212 23.78 -3.51 4.89
C SER A 212 24.86 -2.97 3.95
N GLN A 213 24.49 -2.79 2.69
CA GLN A 213 25.31 -2.12 1.67
C GLN A 213 24.81 -0.70 1.37
N THR A 214 23.66 -0.30 1.95
CA THR A 214 23.01 0.98 1.66
C THR A 214 23.10 1.97 2.80
N ASP A 215 23.09 1.52 4.05
CA ASP A 215 22.88 2.32 5.27
C ASP A 215 21.57 3.16 5.22
N ASN A 216 20.53 2.67 4.52
CA ASN A 216 19.19 3.26 4.53
C ASN A 216 18.51 2.93 5.86
N ARG A 217 18.66 3.77 6.84
CA ARG A 217 18.30 3.46 8.22
C ARG A 217 16.81 3.64 8.48
N LEU A 218 16.16 2.56 8.87
CA LEU A 218 14.86 2.68 9.53
C LEU A 218 15.08 3.24 10.94
N LEU A 219 14.46 4.36 11.26
CA LEU A 219 14.68 5.07 12.52
C LEU A 219 13.56 4.87 13.52
N VAL A 220 12.31 4.92 13.03
CA VAL A 220 11.13 4.95 13.87
C VAL A 220 9.93 4.31 13.17
N ALA A 221 9.05 3.70 13.95
CA ALA A 221 7.72 3.30 13.53
C ALA A 221 6.67 3.80 14.52
N GLN A 222 5.54 4.25 14.01
CA GLN A 222 4.34 4.56 14.79
C GLN A 222 3.13 3.82 14.26
N VAL A 223 2.30 3.33 15.17
CA VAL A 223 1.06 2.63 14.85
C VAL A 223 -0.10 3.20 15.67
N ARG A 224 -1.28 3.25 15.05
CA ARG A 224 -2.52 3.60 15.74
C ARG A 224 -3.69 2.81 15.17
N ALA A 225 -4.49 2.23 16.06
CA ALA A 225 -5.75 1.59 15.72
C ALA A 225 -6.92 2.45 16.19
N ASN A 226 -7.81 2.84 15.28
CA ASN A 226 -9.05 3.57 15.56
C ASN A 226 -10.25 2.71 15.17
N THR A 227 -10.42 1.61 15.87
CA THR A 227 -11.33 0.51 15.52
C THR A 227 -12.80 0.79 15.72
N GLN A 228 -13.17 1.90 16.35
CA GLN A 228 -14.56 2.34 16.40
C GLN A 228 -15.17 2.55 15.00
N PHE A 229 -14.33 2.72 13.97
CA PHE A 229 -14.71 2.92 12.58
C PHE A 229 -14.48 1.68 11.69
N HIS A 230 -14.38 0.48 12.28
CA HIS A 230 -14.05 -0.75 11.56
C HIS A 230 -15.04 -1.13 10.45
N GLN A 231 -16.27 -0.62 10.50
CA GLN A 231 -17.33 -0.93 9.52
C GLN A 231 -17.32 -0.01 8.28
N LEU A 232 -16.50 1.06 8.26
CA LEU A 232 -16.53 2.03 7.16
C LEU A 232 -16.00 1.50 5.82
N CYS A 233 -15.18 0.45 5.87
CA CYS A 233 -14.69 -0.22 4.66
C CYS A 233 -14.50 -1.71 4.98
N HIS A 234 -15.19 -2.56 4.26
CA HIS A 234 -15.03 -4.01 4.34
C HIS A 234 -15.23 -4.65 2.97
N SER A 235 -14.54 -5.75 2.74
CA SER A 235 -14.75 -6.62 1.57
C SER A 235 -15.72 -7.77 1.89
N GLY A 236 -15.91 -8.68 0.94
CA GLY A 236 -16.76 -9.85 1.15
C GLY A 236 -16.34 -10.70 2.35
N GLN A 237 -17.32 -11.38 2.94
CA GLN A 237 -17.07 -12.33 4.04
C GLN A 237 -16.26 -13.53 3.53
N ASP A 238 -15.44 -14.11 4.40
CA ASP A 238 -14.73 -15.35 4.14
C ASP A 238 -15.72 -16.49 3.88
N GLU A 239 -15.36 -17.44 3.02
CA GLU A 239 -16.18 -18.60 2.67
C GLU A 239 -16.58 -19.44 3.90
N ALA A 240 -15.73 -19.47 4.93
CA ALA A 240 -16.00 -20.21 6.17
C ALA A 240 -17.20 -19.65 6.95
N VAL A 241 -17.61 -18.41 6.70
CA VAL A 241 -18.67 -17.71 7.42
C VAL A 241 -19.91 -17.47 6.55
N GLY A 242 -19.74 -17.40 5.23
CA GLY A 242 -20.77 -17.02 4.28
C GLY A 242 -21.26 -18.14 3.37
N THR A 243 -22.39 -17.93 2.72
CA THR A 243 -22.97 -18.85 1.72
C THR A 243 -22.32 -18.72 0.33
N GLY A 244 -21.19 -18.09 0.22
CA GLY A 244 -20.39 -17.88 -0.98
C GLY A 244 -19.62 -16.57 -0.90
N MET A 245 -18.34 -16.64 -1.19
CA MET A 245 -17.47 -15.47 -1.24
C MET A 245 -17.89 -14.60 -2.40
N ARG A 246 -18.37 -13.41 -2.11
CA ARG A 246 -18.56 -12.35 -3.11
C ARG A 246 -17.47 -11.32 -2.89
N PRO A 247 -16.52 -11.18 -3.82
CA PRO A 247 -15.50 -10.14 -3.72
C PRO A 247 -16.13 -8.78 -4.04
N LEU A 248 -16.94 -8.28 -3.12
CA LEU A 248 -17.54 -6.94 -3.18
C LEU A 248 -16.97 -6.15 -2.02
N MET A 249 -16.59 -4.92 -2.28
CA MET A 249 -16.15 -3.99 -1.24
C MET A 249 -17.19 -2.90 -1.07
N GLU A 250 -17.59 -2.66 0.17
CA GLU A 250 -18.46 -1.55 0.55
C GLU A 250 -17.64 -0.53 1.33
N THR A 251 -17.75 0.74 0.94
CA THR A 251 -16.98 1.82 1.54
C THR A 251 -17.82 3.07 1.69
N ASP A 252 -17.92 3.57 2.92
CA ASP A 252 -18.30 4.96 3.17
C ASP A 252 -17.04 5.84 3.01
N ALA A 253 -16.78 6.24 1.75
CA ALA A 253 -15.55 6.93 1.39
C ALA A 253 -15.43 8.31 2.06
N GLU A 254 -16.53 9.01 2.30
CA GLU A 254 -16.54 10.34 2.89
C GLU A 254 -16.20 10.28 4.38
N GLN A 255 -16.86 9.41 5.14
CA GLN A 255 -16.59 9.24 6.56
C GLN A 255 -15.21 8.61 6.78
N LEU A 256 -14.84 7.61 5.97
CA LEU A 256 -13.51 6.99 6.03
C LEU A 256 -12.39 8.01 5.80
N MET A 257 -12.55 8.92 4.85
CA MET A 257 -11.60 9.99 4.58
C MET A 257 -11.46 10.92 5.79
N ARG A 258 -12.57 11.40 6.34
CA ARG A 258 -12.56 12.32 7.49
C ARG A 258 -11.90 11.69 8.72
N GLU A 259 -12.31 10.49 9.09
CA GLU A 259 -11.80 9.79 10.26
C GLU A 259 -10.37 9.27 10.05
N GLY A 260 -10.04 8.91 8.81
CA GLY A 260 -8.68 8.54 8.40
C GLY A 260 -7.71 9.70 8.54
N VAL A 261 -8.07 10.89 8.05
CA VAL A 261 -7.26 12.11 8.17
C VAL A 261 -7.06 12.48 9.65
N ALA A 262 -8.10 12.43 10.47
CA ALA A 262 -7.99 12.72 11.90
C ALA A 262 -7.09 11.70 12.63
N THR A 263 -7.22 10.42 12.30
CA THR A 263 -6.35 9.35 12.86
C THR A 263 -4.91 9.53 12.39
N GLY A 264 -4.71 9.89 11.11
CA GLY A 264 -3.39 10.17 10.53
C GLY A 264 -2.72 11.36 11.21
N ALA A 265 -3.41 12.48 11.41
CA ALA A 265 -2.87 13.66 12.08
C ALA A 265 -2.40 13.36 13.51
N ALA A 266 -3.23 12.65 14.29
CA ALA A 266 -2.87 12.25 15.65
C ALA A 266 -1.71 11.24 15.72
N THR A 267 -1.52 10.43 14.67
CA THR A 267 -0.39 9.50 14.55
C THR A 267 0.87 10.25 14.16
N PHE A 268 0.75 11.19 13.21
CA PHE A 268 1.86 11.97 12.68
C PHE A 268 2.50 12.87 13.74
N GLU A 269 1.70 13.50 14.60
CA GLU A 269 2.21 14.26 15.73
C GLU A 269 3.13 13.40 16.63
N ARG A 270 2.70 12.17 16.95
CA ARG A 270 3.51 11.24 17.72
C ARG A 270 4.72 10.73 16.96
N PHE A 271 4.56 10.46 15.67
CA PHE A 271 5.65 10.04 14.77
C PHE A 271 6.77 11.07 14.73
N LEU A 272 6.46 12.35 14.58
CA LEU A 272 7.45 13.43 14.61
C LEU A 272 8.18 13.49 15.95
N ALA A 273 7.43 13.41 17.05
CA ALA A 273 8.02 13.44 18.39
C ALA A 273 8.99 12.27 18.64
N ASP A 274 8.62 11.05 18.23
CA ASP A 274 9.43 9.85 18.44
C ASP A 274 10.63 9.79 17.46
N ALA A 275 10.53 10.43 16.29
CA ALA A 275 11.63 10.59 15.35
C ALA A 275 12.62 11.71 15.73
N ASP A 276 12.23 12.59 16.64
CA ASP A 276 12.89 13.88 16.92
C ASP A 276 12.98 14.74 15.63
N TRP A 277 11.87 14.76 14.86
CA TRP A 277 11.74 15.50 13.63
C TRP A 277 10.67 16.60 13.74
N THR A 278 10.87 17.65 12.94
CA THR A 278 9.83 18.58 12.56
C THR A 278 9.29 18.24 11.17
N VAL A 279 8.25 18.93 10.71
CA VAL A 279 7.72 18.74 9.35
C VAL A 279 8.77 19.11 8.29
N GLU A 280 9.62 20.10 8.60
CA GLU A 280 10.69 20.58 7.73
C GLU A 280 11.81 19.55 7.54
N ASP A 281 12.00 18.65 8.51
CA ASP A 281 13.01 17.59 8.45
C ASP A 281 12.64 16.44 7.51
N ILE A 282 11.38 16.38 7.04
CA ILE A 282 10.91 15.38 6.09
C ILE A 282 11.07 15.93 4.67
N GLN A 283 12.04 15.44 3.91
CA GLN A 283 12.28 15.87 2.53
C GLN A 283 11.32 15.19 1.55
N LYS A 284 10.98 13.92 1.79
CA LYS A 284 10.15 13.11 0.88
C LYS A 284 9.12 12.31 1.64
N THR A 285 7.97 12.08 1.00
CA THR A 285 6.92 11.22 1.54
C THR A 285 6.43 10.22 0.52
N PHE A 286 5.95 9.09 1.01
CA PHE A 286 5.21 8.10 0.25
C PHE A 286 3.97 7.72 1.06
N CYS A 287 2.82 8.06 0.50
CA CYS A 287 1.53 7.85 1.17
C CYS A 287 0.80 6.66 0.56
N HIS A 288 0.00 5.98 1.37
CA HIS A 288 -1.03 5.11 0.81
C HIS A 288 -2.09 5.96 0.11
N GLN A 289 -2.38 5.64 -1.16
CA GLN A 289 -3.19 6.49 -2.04
C GLN A 289 -4.46 5.75 -2.47
N VAL A 290 -5.60 6.41 -2.31
CA VAL A 290 -6.92 5.89 -2.71
C VAL A 290 -7.65 6.82 -3.68
N GLY A 291 -7.21 8.08 -3.81
CA GLY A 291 -7.77 9.10 -4.70
C GLY A 291 -6.99 10.41 -4.59
N THR A 292 -6.97 11.20 -5.66
CA THR A 292 -6.18 12.45 -5.74
C THR A 292 -6.62 13.46 -4.69
N ALA A 293 -7.92 13.67 -4.52
CA ALA A 293 -8.46 14.60 -3.51
C ALA A 293 -8.12 14.15 -2.08
N HIS A 294 -8.19 12.85 -1.80
CA HIS A 294 -7.83 12.28 -0.50
C HIS A 294 -6.36 12.49 -0.18
N ARG A 295 -5.47 12.23 -1.15
CA ARG A 295 -4.02 12.47 -1.02
C ARG A 295 -3.72 13.92 -0.65
N LYS A 296 -4.31 14.89 -1.40
CA LYS A 296 -4.13 16.31 -1.16
C LYS A 296 -4.58 16.71 0.24
N LEU A 297 -5.79 16.34 0.61
CA LEU A 297 -6.37 16.67 1.93
C LEU A 297 -5.51 16.13 3.08
N MET A 298 -5.02 14.89 2.95
CA MET A 298 -4.18 14.28 3.97
C MET A 298 -2.85 15.03 4.11
N LEU A 299 -2.13 15.30 3.04
CA LEU A 299 -0.85 16.01 3.09
C LEU A 299 -1.03 17.44 3.64
N GLU A 300 -2.04 18.17 3.20
CA GLU A 300 -2.37 19.50 3.73
C GLU A 300 -2.66 19.46 5.24
N SER A 301 -3.39 18.45 5.71
CA SER A 301 -3.70 18.28 7.14
C SER A 301 -2.46 17.99 8.01
N LEU A 302 -1.42 17.43 7.42
CA LEU A 302 -0.13 17.16 8.06
C LEU A 302 0.89 18.30 7.89
N GLY A 303 0.52 19.38 7.19
CA GLY A 303 1.43 20.48 6.88
C GLY A 303 2.52 20.11 5.86
N LEU A 304 2.31 19.06 5.07
CA LEU A 304 3.25 18.58 4.06
C LEU A 304 2.88 19.13 2.67
N ASP A 305 3.89 19.58 1.95
CA ASP A 305 3.73 19.97 0.55
C ASP A 305 3.55 18.73 -0.33
N THR A 306 2.57 18.76 -1.24
CA THR A 306 2.32 17.68 -2.19
C THR A 306 3.51 17.40 -3.12
N ALA A 307 4.41 18.38 -3.33
CA ALA A 307 5.64 18.20 -4.10
C ALA A 307 6.66 17.26 -3.42
N ARG A 308 6.54 17.05 -2.10
CA ARG A 308 7.38 16.08 -1.37
C ARG A 308 6.91 14.64 -1.55
N ASP A 309 5.67 14.45 -1.98
CA ASP A 309 5.04 13.13 -2.09
C ASP A 309 5.03 12.62 -3.53
N TYR A 310 5.48 11.37 -3.71
CA TYR A 310 5.43 10.68 -5.00
C TYR A 310 4.12 9.91 -5.15
N SER A 311 3.58 9.83 -6.37
CA SER A 311 2.31 9.16 -6.64
C SER A 311 2.37 8.26 -7.86
N THR A 312 1.85 7.05 -7.73
CA THR A 312 1.60 6.11 -8.83
C THR A 312 0.10 5.89 -9.07
N LEU A 313 -0.76 6.57 -8.33
CA LEU A 313 -2.22 6.34 -8.33
C LEU A 313 -2.83 6.48 -9.72
N GLU A 314 -2.43 7.48 -10.49
CA GLU A 314 -2.93 7.73 -11.85
C GLU A 314 -2.77 6.51 -12.77
N TRP A 315 -1.68 5.76 -12.60
CA TRP A 315 -1.24 4.69 -13.48
C TRP A 315 -1.47 3.28 -12.96
N LEU A 316 -1.56 3.11 -11.64
CA LEU A 316 -1.73 1.79 -11.03
C LEU A 316 -3.06 1.63 -10.29
N GLY A 317 -3.77 2.72 -10.03
CA GLY A 317 -4.91 2.69 -9.12
C GLY A 317 -4.49 2.38 -7.68
N ASN A 318 -5.43 1.93 -6.88
CA ASN A 318 -5.16 1.47 -5.52
C ASN A 318 -4.75 -0.01 -5.55
N THR A 319 -3.49 -0.29 -5.35
CA THR A 319 -2.94 -1.66 -5.33
C THR A 319 -2.87 -2.25 -3.91
N GLY A 320 -3.75 -1.82 -3.01
CA GLY A 320 -3.92 -2.42 -1.68
C GLY A 320 -2.66 -2.33 -0.82
N SER A 321 -2.25 -3.46 -0.25
CA SER A 321 -1.10 -3.55 0.67
C SER A 321 0.24 -3.21 0.01
N VAL A 322 0.37 -3.39 -1.30
CA VAL A 322 1.59 -3.09 -2.06
C VAL A 322 1.63 -1.66 -2.63
N ALA A 323 0.57 -0.87 -2.45
CA ALA A 323 0.46 0.47 -3.03
C ALA A 323 1.60 1.40 -2.59
N LEU A 324 1.80 1.57 -1.29
CA LEU A 324 2.85 2.42 -0.75
C LEU A 324 4.25 1.89 -1.09
N PRO A 325 4.56 0.59 -0.88
CA PRO A 325 5.87 0.02 -1.23
C PRO A 325 6.22 0.13 -2.72
N ILE A 326 5.29 -0.14 -3.63
CA ILE A 326 5.52 0.04 -5.08
C ILE A 326 5.76 1.51 -5.41
N THR A 327 4.96 2.41 -4.83
CA THR A 327 5.10 3.85 -5.04
C THR A 327 6.47 4.33 -4.57
N MET A 328 6.94 3.85 -3.42
CA MET A 328 8.28 4.17 -2.93
C MET A 328 9.38 3.61 -3.85
N ALA A 329 9.30 2.33 -4.21
CA ALA A 329 10.28 1.70 -5.11
C ALA A 329 10.36 2.42 -6.47
N ALA A 330 9.21 2.74 -7.08
CA ALA A 330 9.13 3.47 -8.33
C ALA A 330 9.66 4.91 -8.23
N GLY A 331 9.34 5.61 -7.14
CA GLY A 331 9.84 6.95 -6.88
C GLY A 331 11.38 6.97 -6.72
N ILE A 332 11.93 6.00 -6.00
CA ILE A 332 13.39 5.81 -5.86
C ILE A 332 14.03 5.56 -7.24
N GLU A 333 13.47 4.63 -8.01
CA GLU A 333 13.96 4.26 -9.34
C GLU A 333 13.96 5.46 -10.32
N GLN A 334 12.97 6.35 -10.19
CA GLN A 334 12.84 7.58 -10.99
C GLN A 334 13.57 8.80 -10.42
N GLY A 335 14.38 8.61 -9.39
CA GLY A 335 15.22 9.69 -8.83
C GLY A 335 14.45 10.73 -8.01
N HIS A 336 13.30 10.35 -7.41
CA HIS A 336 12.56 11.25 -6.52
C HIS A 336 13.26 11.45 -5.17
N VAL A 337 14.13 10.54 -4.76
CA VAL A 337 14.80 10.52 -3.46
C VAL A 337 16.30 10.71 -3.64
N ASP A 338 16.88 11.59 -2.85
CA ASP A 338 18.31 11.86 -2.80
C ASP A 338 18.97 11.29 -1.54
N ALA A 339 20.29 11.14 -1.57
CA ALA A 339 21.05 10.74 -0.38
C ALA A 339 20.89 11.78 0.73
N ASN A 340 20.73 11.31 1.97
CA ASN A 340 20.45 12.04 3.20
C ASN A 340 19.00 12.56 3.33
N ASP A 341 18.10 12.25 2.41
CA ASP A 341 16.69 12.54 2.62
C ASP A 341 16.13 11.77 3.82
N ASN A 342 15.39 12.45 4.67
CA ASN A 342 14.48 11.82 5.62
C ASN A 342 13.14 11.58 4.93
N ILE A 343 12.75 10.32 4.89
CA ILE A 343 11.54 9.85 4.21
C ILE A 343 10.48 9.49 5.23
N GLY A 344 9.27 10.01 5.04
CA GLY A 344 8.06 9.54 5.72
C GLY A 344 7.29 8.53 4.87
N MET A 345 7.13 7.30 5.34
CA MET A 345 6.19 6.31 4.79
C MET A 345 4.89 6.40 5.58
N LEU A 346 3.82 6.96 4.98
CA LEU A 346 2.62 7.37 5.69
C LEU A 346 1.42 6.51 5.26
N GLY A 347 1.14 5.46 6.00
CA GLY A 347 0.07 4.51 5.70
C GLY A 347 -1.17 4.74 6.56
N ILE A 348 -2.33 4.88 5.91
CA ILE A 348 -3.66 4.85 6.53
C ILE A 348 -4.49 3.83 5.76
N GLY A 349 -5.14 2.92 6.44
CA GLY A 349 -5.93 1.86 5.83
C GLY A 349 -7.19 1.52 6.61
N SER A 350 -7.97 0.60 6.03
CA SER A 350 -9.20 0.10 6.66
C SER A 350 -8.94 -0.39 8.07
N GLY A 351 -9.97 -0.23 8.92
CA GLY A 351 -9.88 -0.70 10.29
C GLY A 351 -10.34 0.31 11.36
N ILE A 352 -10.10 1.61 11.41
CA ILE A 352 -9.02 2.31 10.73
C ILE A 352 -7.69 1.98 11.39
N ASN A 353 -6.69 1.71 10.59
CA ASN A 353 -5.31 1.56 11.05
C ASN A 353 -4.43 2.65 10.43
N CYS A 354 -3.42 3.07 11.18
CA CYS A 354 -2.38 3.98 10.71
C CYS A 354 -1.01 3.40 11.07
N VAL A 355 -0.09 3.40 10.10
CA VAL A 355 1.31 3.00 10.28
C VAL A 355 2.18 4.04 9.60
N MET A 356 3.09 4.63 10.36
CA MET A 356 4.06 5.60 9.85
C MET A 356 5.47 5.15 10.18
N LEU A 357 6.36 5.23 9.18
CA LEU A 357 7.76 4.82 9.30
C LEU A 357 8.67 5.96 8.86
N GLY A 358 9.76 6.18 9.60
CA GLY A 358 10.79 7.15 9.28
C GLY A 358 12.07 6.48 8.82
N VAL A 359 12.56 6.85 7.64
CA VAL A 359 13.78 6.29 7.04
C VAL A 359 14.73 7.42 6.69
N ASN A 360 16.00 7.32 7.08
CA ASN A 360 17.07 8.16 6.55
C ASN A 360 17.71 7.43 5.38
N TRP A 361 17.64 8.03 4.19
CA TRP A 361 17.98 7.41 2.93
C TRP A 361 19.40 7.74 2.47
N GLN A 362 20.11 6.75 1.89
CA GLN A 362 21.46 6.93 1.38
C GLN A 362 21.62 6.41 -0.06
N ARG A 363 21.07 5.23 -0.36
CA ARG A 363 21.36 4.56 -1.62
C ARG A 363 20.19 3.73 -2.13
N ALA A 364 19.94 3.81 -3.43
CA ALA A 364 18.91 3.04 -4.12
C ALA A 364 19.40 1.65 -4.54
N LEU A 365 18.68 0.59 -4.15
CA LEU A 365 18.80 -0.76 -4.69
C LEU A 365 17.37 -1.23 -5.04
N VAL A 366 16.99 -1.09 -6.30
CA VAL A 366 15.68 -1.47 -6.81
C VAL A 366 15.85 -2.30 -8.08
N GLN A 367 15.10 -3.38 -8.17
CA GLN A 367 14.95 -4.14 -9.41
C GLN A 367 13.47 -4.39 -9.69
N SER A 368 13.04 -4.21 -10.94
CA SER A 368 11.64 -4.24 -11.26
C SER A 368 11.35 -4.94 -12.59
N LYS A 369 10.08 -5.33 -12.76
CA LYS A 369 9.50 -5.72 -14.03
C LYS A 369 8.21 -4.95 -14.27
N GLY A 370 8.13 -4.33 -15.42
CA GLY A 370 7.06 -3.46 -15.86
C GLY A 370 7.48 -1.99 -15.77
N THR A 371 7.07 -1.22 -16.77
CA THR A 371 7.41 0.20 -16.87
C THR A 371 6.25 1.06 -16.39
N LEU A 372 6.55 2.10 -15.62
CA LEU A 372 5.66 3.21 -15.36
C LEU A 372 6.01 4.37 -16.30
N PRO A 373 5.04 5.20 -16.69
CA PRO A 373 5.34 6.45 -17.38
C PRO A 373 6.29 7.28 -16.51
N GLU A 374 7.22 7.99 -17.16
CA GLU A 374 8.04 8.97 -16.45
C GLU A 374 7.13 9.96 -15.75
N SER A 375 7.35 10.19 -14.46
CA SER A 375 6.67 11.24 -13.73
C SER A 375 7.02 12.56 -14.41
N LYS A 376 6.05 13.23 -15.01
CA LYS A 376 6.20 14.63 -15.37
C LYS A 376 6.36 15.39 -14.05
N ALA A 377 7.59 15.66 -13.67
CA ALA A 377 7.86 16.64 -12.64
C ALA A 377 7.19 17.94 -13.08
N ARG A 378 6.21 18.40 -12.29
CA ARG A 378 5.46 19.65 -12.43
C ARG A 378 4.50 19.71 -13.64
N VAL A 379 3.28 19.26 -13.42
CA VAL A 379 2.12 19.94 -14.00
C VAL A 379 1.63 20.88 -12.89
N ASP A 380 1.77 22.17 -13.11
CA ASP A 380 1.18 23.20 -12.26
C ASP A 380 -0.34 22.97 -12.21
N VAL A 381 -0.84 22.59 -11.05
CA VAL A 381 -2.27 22.29 -10.80
C VAL A 381 -3.11 23.58 -10.82
N ASP A 382 -2.48 24.74 -10.98
CA ASP A 382 -3.16 26.04 -11.04
C ASP A 382 -3.89 26.31 -12.38
N ASP A 383 -3.59 25.56 -13.44
CA ASP A 383 -4.23 25.79 -14.75
C ASP A 383 -5.58 25.06 -14.93
N GLU A 384 -5.85 23.98 -14.19
CA GLU A 384 -7.13 23.26 -14.33
C GLU A 384 -8.29 23.88 -13.53
N LEU A 385 -8.02 24.63 -12.48
CA LEU A 385 -9.05 25.35 -11.70
C LEU A 385 -9.57 26.60 -12.38
N SER A 386 -8.89 27.10 -13.42
CA SER A 386 -9.34 28.25 -14.20
C SER A 386 -10.43 27.91 -15.24
N LEU A 387 -10.60 26.63 -15.56
CA LEU A 387 -11.60 26.15 -16.55
C LEU A 387 -12.93 25.73 -15.91
N LEU A 388 -13.08 25.81 -14.60
CA LEU A 388 -14.30 25.48 -13.83
C LEU A 388 -14.95 26.70 -13.16
N ARG A 389 -14.60 27.93 -13.58
CA ARG A 389 -15.30 29.15 -13.19
C ARG A 389 -16.28 29.62 -14.26
#